data_cdd6bd380bc9c5d89c78ce8821448c3a
#
_entry.id   cdd6bd380bc9c5d89c78ce8821448c3a
#
_cell.length_a   1.000
_cell.length_b   1.000
_cell.length_c   1.000
_cell.angle_alpha   90.00
_cell.angle_beta   90.00
_cell.angle_gamma   90.00
#
_symmetry.space_group_name_H-M   'P 1'
#
loop_
_entity.id
_entity.type
_entity.pdbx_description
1 polymer ?
#
loop_
_entity_poly.entity_id
_entity_poly.type
_entity_poly.pdbx_seq_one_letter_code
_entity_poly.pdbx_strand_id
1 'polypeptide(L)'
;MAERDGAVVGEQRLPGRQGPLALVFLALERARPVPIDELADAVWGEKLPRAWETALSALVSKLRSSLGVFGVGVTTVSGRYQLALPVDAWVDVEAARVALDEAEGRVARGRPRDAWGPANVAASISARALLAGADAEWVTRARANLLGARVRAMSCLAAAALANSEWPLAAQFARTQVELEPFRETGWQQLMLAHAGAGNRAEALRAYAECRALLEKELGVAPSSQTAEIAKTVGR
;
A
#
# COMPACT_ATOMS: atom_id res chain seq x y z
N MET A 1 0.60 -11.63 -9.78
CA MET A 1 -0.45 -12.26 -10.60
C MET A 1 -0.63 -11.43 -11.86
N ALA A 2 -0.75 -12.04 -13.05
CA ALA A 2 -1.12 -11.36 -14.29
C ALA A 2 -2.42 -11.97 -14.80
N GLU A 3 -3.34 -11.13 -15.30
CA GLU A 3 -4.65 -11.53 -15.81
C GLU A 3 -4.92 -10.89 -17.17
N ARG A 4 -5.49 -11.66 -18.10
CA ARG A 4 -5.98 -11.18 -19.38
C ARG A 4 -7.12 -12.08 -19.85
N ASP A 5 -8.25 -11.47 -20.25
CA ASP A 5 -9.41 -12.18 -20.80
C ASP A 5 -9.92 -13.33 -19.91
N GLY A 6 -9.85 -13.17 -18.58
CA GLY A 6 -10.21 -14.17 -17.60
C GLY A 6 -9.17 -15.27 -17.38
N ALA A 7 -8.06 -15.28 -18.13
CA ALA A 7 -6.92 -16.15 -17.88
C ALA A 7 -5.97 -15.51 -16.86
N VAL A 8 -5.61 -16.29 -15.83
CA VAL A 8 -4.78 -15.81 -14.71
C VAL A 8 -3.48 -16.58 -14.66
N VAL A 9 -2.34 -15.88 -14.59
CA VAL A 9 -1.06 -16.45 -14.16
C VAL A 9 -0.87 -16.22 -12.68
N GLY A 10 -1.12 -17.25 -11.89
CA GLY A 10 -0.73 -17.29 -10.49
C GLY A 10 0.77 -17.51 -10.32
N GLU A 11 1.26 -17.30 -9.08
CA GLU A 11 2.67 -17.51 -8.73
C GLU A 11 3.20 -18.91 -9.10
N GLN A 12 2.33 -19.92 -9.05
CA GLN A 12 2.68 -21.33 -9.37
C GLN A 12 3.11 -21.56 -10.83
N ARG A 13 2.75 -20.67 -11.76
CA ARG A 13 3.13 -20.75 -13.18
C ARG A 13 4.40 -19.96 -13.50
N LEU A 14 4.92 -19.20 -12.53
CA LEU A 14 6.16 -18.48 -12.66
C LEU A 14 7.37 -19.39 -12.34
N PRO A 15 8.54 -19.14 -12.92
CA PRO A 15 9.70 -20.02 -12.76
C PRO A 15 10.27 -19.97 -11.33
N GLY A 16 9.98 -20.99 -10.54
CA GLY A 16 10.49 -21.20 -9.19
C GLY A 16 10.21 -20.04 -8.24
N ARG A 17 11.01 -19.93 -7.17
CA ARG A 17 10.89 -18.85 -6.18
C ARG A 17 11.37 -17.49 -6.70
N GLN A 18 12.27 -17.50 -7.68
CA GLN A 18 12.89 -16.30 -8.27
C GLN A 18 11.99 -15.62 -9.30
N GLY A 19 11.11 -16.36 -9.97
CA GLY A 19 10.21 -15.81 -10.98
C GLY A 19 9.28 -14.70 -10.46
N PRO A 20 8.55 -14.92 -9.36
CA PRO A 20 7.75 -13.88 -8.72
C PRO A 20 8.57 -12.66 -8.32
N LEU A 21 9.77 -12.85 -7.73
CA LEU A 21 10.66 -11.74 -7.35
C LEU A 21 11.06 -10.91 -8.57
N ALA A 22 11.56 -11.54 -9.62
CA ALA A 22 11.98 -10.84 -10.83
C ALA A 22 10.82 -10.11 -11.51
N LEU A 23 9.65 -10.75 -11.62
CA LEU A 23 8.47 -10.11 -12.24
C LEU A 23 8.00 -8.89 -11.45
N VAL A 24 7.85 -9.03 -10.13
CA VAL A 24 7.36 -7.92 -9.28
C VAL A 24 8.37 -6.79 -9.25
N PHE A 25 9.67 -7.08 -9.14
CA PHE A 25 10.70 -6.05 -9.20
C PHE A 25 10.65 -5.27 -10.52
N LEU A 26 10.63 -5.98 -11.65
CA LEU A 26 10.52 -5.34 -12.97
C LEU A 26 9.19 -4.58 -13.15
N ALA A 27 8.11 -5.01 -12.53
CA ALA A 27 6.83 -4.30 -12.57
C ALA A 27 6.87 -3.01 -11.75
N LEU A 28 7.48 -3.02 -10.58
CA LEU A 28 7.64 -1.83 -9.74
C LEU A 28 8.61 -0.81 -10.38
N GLU A 29 9.64 -1.29 -11.08
CA GLU A 29 10.66 -0.47 -11.75
C GLU A 29 10.37 -0.26 -13.25
N ARG A 30 9.17 -0.58 -13.74
CA ARG A 30 8.87 -0.60 -15.18
C ARG A 30 9.08 0.74 -15.92
N ALA A 31 9.10 1.84 -15.17
CA ALA A 31 9.35 3.17 -15.74
C ALA A 31 10.77 3.36 -16.29
N ARG A 32 11.72 2.47 -15.91
CA ARG A 32 13.11 2.52 -16.33
C ARG A 32 13.65 1.14 -16.71
N PRO A 33 14.67 1.08 -17.57
CA PRO A 33 15.45 -0.14 -17.75
C PRO A 33 16.26 -0.47 -16.49
N VAL A 34 16.18 -1.72 -16.03
CA VAL A 34 16.86 -2.24 -14.84
C VAL A 34 18.20 -2.86 -15.25
N PRO A 35 19.35 -2.47 -14.67
CA PRO A 35 20.62 -3.11 -14.86
C PRO A 35 20.59 -4.61 -14.52
N ILE A 36 21.41 -5.41 -15.19
CA ILE A 36 21.44 -6.88 -15.01
C ILE A 36 21.83 -7.24 -13.58
N ASP A 37 22.85 -6.58 -13.05
CA ASP A 37 23.36 -6.74 -11.69
C ASP A 37 22.29 -6.35 -10.64
N GLU A 38 21.58 -5.25 -10.85
CA GLU A 38 20.50 -4.80 -9.98
C GLU A 38 19.35 -5.84 -9.94
N LEU A 39 18.97 -6.41 -11.09
CA LEU A 39 17.95 -7.45 -11.13
C LEU A 39 18.45 -8.75 -10.46
N ALA A 40 19.71 -9.11 -10.64
CA ALA A 40 20.32 -10.26 -9.98
C ALA A 40 20.31 -10.10 -8.46
N ASP A 41 20.70 -8.93 -7.96
CA ASP A 41 20.66 -8.59 -6.53
C ASP A 41 19.23 -8.63 -5.98
N ALA A 42 18.25 -8.07 -6.70
CA ALA A 42 16.85 -8.11 -6.30
C ALA A 42 16.30 -9.55 -6.19
N VAL A 43 16.81 -10.50 -6.99
CA VAL A 43 16.35 -11.89 -7.04
C VAL A 43 17.05 -12.78 -6.03
N TRP A 44 18.36 -12.61 -5.80
CA TRP A 44 19.18 -13.50 -4.97
C TRP A 44 19.78 -12.83 -3.75
N GLY A 45 19.95 -11.49 -3.76
CA GLY A 45 20.62 -10.75 -2.68
C GLY A 45 21.98 -11.36 -2.37
N GLU A 46 22.25 -11.58 -1.09
CA GLU A 46 23.52 -12.17 -0.61
C GLU A 46 23.76 -13.62 -1.10
N LYS A 47 22.75 -14.31 -1.62
CA LYS A 47 22.83 -15.71 -2.10
C LYS A 47 23.06 -15.80 -3.61
N LEU A 48 23.79 -14.85 -4.17
CA LEU A 48 24.08 -14.79 -5.61
C LEU A 48 24.84 -16.05 -6.08
N PRO A 49 24.32 -16.79 -7.10
CA PRO A 49 24.99 -17.96 -7.63
C PRO A 49 26.32 -17.60 -8.32
N ARG A 50 27.32 -18.48 -8.33
CA ARG A 50 28.58 -18.23 -9.07
C ARG A 50 28.38 -17.95 -10.56
N ALA A 51 27.42 -18.65 -11.21
CA ALA A 51 27.06 -18.46 -12.60
C ALA A 51 25.75 -17.64 -12.73
N TRP A 52 25.63 -16.57 -11.97
CA TRP A 52 24.40 -15.80 -11.86
C TRP A 52 23.92 -15.18 -13.18
N GLU A 53 24.81 -14.75 -14.07
CA GLU A 53 24.46 -14.20 -15.38
C GLU A 53 23.70 -15.22 -16.22
N THR A 54 24.21 -16.47 -16.27
CA THR A 54 23.55 -17.58 -16.97
C THR A 54 22.22 -17.93 -16.31
N ALA A 55 22.19 -17.97 -14.98
CA ALA A 55 20.97 -18.26 -14.22
C ALA A 55 19.91 -17.19 -14.44
N LEU A 56 20.29 -15.90 -14.46
CA LEU A 56 19.39 -14.78 -14.72
C LEU A 56 18.86 -14.82 -16.15
N SER A 57 19.72 -15.07 -17.14
CA SER A 57 19.31 -15.20 -18.54
C SER A 57 18.29 -16.33 -18.72
N ALA A 58 18.51 -17.48 -18.09
CA ALA A 58 17.57 -18.60 -18.09
C ALA A 58 16.24 -18.25 -17.39
N LEU A 59 16.30 -17.53 -16.25
CA LEU A 59 15.13 -17.06 -15.52
C LEU A 59 14.28 -16.11 -16.39
N VAL A 60 14.93 -15.11 -17.01
CA VAL A 60 14.25 -14.14 -17.89
C VAL A 60 13.65 -14.84 -19.12
N SER A 61 14.34 -15.81 -19.71
CA SER A 61 13.81 -16.61 -20.82
C SER A 61 12.53 -17.35 -20.42
N LYS A 62 12.51 -17.99 -19.24
CA LYS A 62 11.32 -18.66 -18.71
C LYS A 62 10.19 -17.68 -18.39
N LEU A 63 10.50 -16.49 -17.85
CA LEU A 63 9.52 -15.45 -17.63
C LEU A 63 8.88 -15.00 -18.94
N ARG A 64 9.66 -14.75 -19.99
CA ARG A 64 9.15 -14.42 -21.33
C ARG A 64 8.17 -15.47 -21.84
N SER A 65 8.51 -16.74 -21.69
CA SER A 65 7.64 -17.86 -22.11
C SER A 65 6.34 -17.90 -21.31
N SER A 66 6.41 -17.71 -19.99
CA SER A 66 5.23 -17.75 -19.11
C SER A 66 4.29 -16.54 -19.32
N LEU A 67 4.84 -15.37 -19.63
CA LEU A 67 4.11 -14.12 -19.72
C LEU A 67 3.67 -13.76 -21.14
N GLY A 68 4.31 -14.33 -22.15
CA GLY A 68 4.06 -14.03 -23.58
C GLY A 68 2.62 -14.25 -24.01
N VAL A 69 1.94 -15.24 -23.46
CA VAL A 69 0.51 -15.51 -23.72
C VAL A 69 -0.42 -14.38 -23.27
N PHE A 70 0.06 -13.50 -22.37
CA PHE A 70 -0.66 -12.33 -21.89
C PHE A 70 -0.22 -11.04 -22.60
N GLY A 71 0.65 -11.14 -23.60
CA GLY A 71 1.23 -9.97 -24.26
C GLY A 71 2.25 -9.20 -23.42
N VAL A 72 2.64 -9.76 -22.26
CA VAL A 72 3.65 -9.17 -21.37
C VAL A 72 5.03 -9.68 -21.78
N GLY A 73 5.95 -8.78 -22.06
CA GLY A 73 7.31 -9.07 -22.44
C GLY A 73 8.34 -8.56 -21.44
N VAL A 74 9.50 -9.19 -21.45
CA VAL A 74 10.73 -8.64 -20.82
C VAL A 74 11.70 -8.32 -21.94
N THR A 75 11.87 -7.04 -22.25
CA THR A 75 12.79 -6.57 -23.30
C THR A 75 14.20 -6.43 -22.75
N THR A 76 15.18 -6.46 -23.65
CA THR A 76 16.59 -6.15 -23.32
C THR A 76 17.01 -4.92 -24.13
N VAL A 77 17.38 -3.86 -23.43
CA VAL A 77 17.82 -2.58 -24.02
C VAL A 77 19.21 -2.27 -23.46
N SER A 78 20.21 -2.27 -24.31
CA SER A 78 21.61 -1.95 -23.93
C SER A 78 22.10 -2.70 -22.69
N GLY A 79 21.85 -4.03 -22.64
CA GLY A 79 22.25 -4.85 -21.49
C GLY A 79 21.43 -4.64 -20.20
N ARG A 80 20.23 -4.08 -20.31
CA ARG A 80 19.31 -3.85 -19.20
C ARG A 80 17.96 -4.49 -19.49
N TYR A 81 17.26 -4.94 -18.47
CA TYR A 81 15.92 -5.52 -18.59
C TYR A 81 14.83 -4.49 -18.31
N GLN A 82 13.76 -4.55 -19.08
CA GLN A 82 12.56 -3.72 -18.83
C GLN A 82 11.30 -4.56 -19.10
N LEU A 83 10.30 -4.39 -18.22
CA LEU A 83 9.00 -5.00 -18.42
C LEU A 83 8.24 -4.20 -19.49
N ALA A 84 7.83 -4.88 -20.56
CA ALA A 84 6.96 -4.33 -21.60
C ALA A 84 5.55 -4.86 -21.37
N LEU A 85 4.62 -3.94 -21.13
CA LEU A 85 3.21 -4.24 -20.92
C LEU A 85 2.41 -3.83 -22.16
N PRO A 86 1.28 -4.52 -22.46
CA PRO A 86 0.29 -4.04 -23.42
C PRO A 86 -0.21 -2.65 -23.06
N VAL A 87 -0.68 -1.89 -24.05
CA VAL A 87 -1.15 -0.50 -23.84
C VAL A 87 -2.35 -0.43 -22.88
N ASP A 88 -3.18 -1.46 -22.88
CA ASP A 88 -4.35 -1.64 -22.02
C ASP A 88 -4.01 -2.31 -20.67
N ALA A 89 -2.73 -2.59 -20.41
CA ALA A 89 -2.32 -3.23 -19.17
C ALA A 89 -2.51 -2.31 -17.97
N TRP A 90 -2.98 -2.92 -16.89
CA TRP A 90 -3.21 -2.29 -15.61
C TRP A 90 -2.29 -2.91 -14.55
N VAL A 91 -1.61 -2.05 -13.81
CA VAL A 91 -0.74 -2.45 -12.69
C VAL A 91 -1.40 -1.97 -11.40
N ASP A 92 -1.78 -2.89 -10.54
CA ASP A 92 -2.57 -2.61 -9.35
C ASP A 92 -1.92 -1.61 -8.39
N VAL A 93 -0.62 -1.73 -8.13
CA VAL A 93 0.09 -0.77 -7.25
C VAL A 93 0.12 0.65 -7.81
N GLU A 94 0.18 0.80 -9.13
CA GLU A 94 0.10 2.12 -9.76
C GLU A 94 -1.31 2.70 -9.70
N ALA A 95 -2.31 1.85 -9.97
CA ALA A 95 -3.70 2.24 -9.84
C ALA A 95 -4.04 2.62 -8.39
N ALA A 96 -3.52 1.89 -7.39
CA ALA A 96 -3.67 2.26 -5.99
C ALA A 96 -3.07 3.63 -5.69
N ARG A 97 -1.87 3.94 -6.25
CA ARG A 97 -1.24 5.25 -6.06
C ARG A 97 -2.08 6.37 -6.67
N VAL A 98 -2.50 6.21 -7.93
CA VAL A 98 -3.34 7.20 -8.61
C VAL A 98 -4.66 7.43 -7.87
N ALA A 99 -5.32 6.35 -7.44
CA ALA A 99 -6.55 6.42 -6.69
C ALA A 99 -6.36 7.09 -5.32
N LEU A 100 -5.23 6.84 -4.64
CA LEU A 100 -4.90 7.49 -3.37
C LEU A 100 -4.66 9.00 -3.55
N ASP A 101 -3.87 9.39 -4.56
CA ASP A 101 -3.60 10.80 -4.87
C ASP A 101 -4.91 11.55 -5.19
N GLU A 102 -5.84 10.89 -5.90
CA GLU A 102 -7.17 11.43 -6.19
C GLU A 102 -8.02 11.58 -4.91
N ALA A 103 -8.05 10.56 -4.05
CA ALA A 103 -8.80 10.59 -2.80
C ALA A 103 -8.32 11.72 -1.89
N GLU A 104 -7.01 11.81 -1.66
CA GLU A 104 -6.41 12.88 -0.86
C GLU A 104 -6.67 14.27 -1.44
N GLY A 105 -6.54 14.40 -2.76
CA GLY A 105 -6.86 15.65 -3.45
C GLY A 105 -8.32 16.08 -3.28
N ARG A 106 -9.25 15.14 -3.20
CA ARG A 106 -10.68 15.43 -2.93
C ARG A 106 -10.90 15.86 -1.49
N VAL A 107 -10.28 15.17 -0.52
CA VAL A 107 -10.32 15.56 0.90
C VAL A 107 -9.72 16.94 1.10
N ALA A 108 -8.54 17.22 0.54
CA ALA A 108 -7.86 18.52 0.66
C ALA A 108 -8.65 19.68 0.07
N ARG A 109 -9.50 19.43 -0.93
CA ARG A 109 -10.42 20.41 -1.52
C ARG A 109 -11.76 20.53 -0.77
N GLY A 110 -11.90 19.97 0.43
CA GLY A 110 -13.12 20.02 1.23
C GLY A 110 -14.26 19.16 0.67
N ARG A 111 -13.94 18.16 -0.17
CA ARG A 111 -14.92 17.24 -0.78
C ARG A 111 -14.70 15.79 -0.33
N PRO A 112 -14.68 15.51 0.99
CA PRO A 112 -14.35 14.18 1.50
C PRO A 112 -15.34 13.11 1.06
N ARG A 113 -16.62 13.42 0.83
CA ARG A 113 -17.63 12.47 0.33
C ARG A 113 -17.22 11.86 -1.00
N ASP A 114 -16.63 12.65 -1.89
CA ASP A 114 -16.22 12.20 -3.22
C ASP A 114 -14.96 11.33 -3.18
N ALA A 115 -14.23 11.33 -2.07
CA ALA A 115 -13.04 10.51 -1.89
C ALA A 115 -13.33 9.01 -1.69
N TRP A 116 -14.58 8.64 -1.39
CA TRP A 116 -14.96 7.26 -1.07
C TRP A 116 -14.52 6.23 -2.12
N GLY A 117 -14.89 6.43 -3.38
CA GLY A 117 -14.57 5.48 -4.47
C GLY A 117 -13.07 5.24 -4.64
N PRO A 118 -12.29 6.29 -4.92
CA PRO A 118 -10.85 6.13 -5.09
C PRO A 118 -10.14 5.66 -3.82
N ALA A 119 -10.56 6.07 -2.63
CA ALA A 119 -9.99 5.59 -1.38
C ALA A 119 -10.23 4.07 -1.17
N ASN A 120 -11.41 3.55 -1.55
CA ASN A 120 -11.68 2.10 -1.52
C ASN A 120 -10.78 1.31 -2.47
N VAL A 121 -10.55 1.82 -3.67
CA VAL A 121 -9.63 1.18 -4.64
C VAL A 121 -8.22 1.11 -4.03
N ALA A 122 -7.72 2.23 -3.52
CA ALA A 122 -6.40 2.29 -2.90
C ALA A 122 -6.29 1.36 -1.69
N ALA A 123 -7.28 1.35 -0.79
CA ALA A 123 -7.32 0.53 0.41
C ALA A 123 -7.34 -0.98 0.07
N SER A 124 -8.18 -1.37 -0.90
CA SER A 124 -8.35 -2.77 -1.29
C SER A 124 -7.08 -3.36 -1.91
N ILE A 125 -6.39 -2.59 -2.75
CA ILE A 125 -5.13 -3.02 -3.37
C ILE A 125 -4.02 -3.06 -2.33
N SER A 126 -3.87 -2.00 -1.53
CA SER A 126 -2.81 -1.88 -0.53
C SER A 126 -2.92 -2.88 0.63
N ALA A 127 -4.08 -3.53 0.80
CA ALA A 127 -4.28 -4.58 1.80
C ALA A 127 -3.77 -5.96 1.35
N ARG A 128 -3.45 -6.13 0.06
CA ARG A 128 -3.00 -7.42 -0.48
C ARG A 128 -1.58 -7.73 -0.03
N ALA A 129 -1.32 -9.01 0.27
CA ALA A 129 0.02 -9.46 0.58
C ALA A 129 0.91 -9.39 -0.66
N LEU A 130 2.05 -8.73 -0.54
CA LEU A 130 3.06 -8.66 -1.58
C LEU A 130 4.15 -9.71 -1.31
N LEU A 131 4.35 -10.70 -2.21
CA LEU A 131 5.42 -11.70 -2.14
C LEU A 131 5.58 -12.33 -0.76
N ALA A 132 4.51 -12.94 -0.23
CA ALA A 132 4.52 -13.56 1.10
C ALA A 132 5.70 -14.54 1.24
N GLY A 133 6.47 -14.42 2.34
CA GLY A 133 7.65 -15.26 2.60
C GLY A 133 8.93 -14.86 1.88
N ALA A 134 8.97 -13.72 1.17
CA ALA A 134 10.21 -13.15 0.64
C ALA A 134 10.80 -12.12 1.63
N ASP A 135 12.13 -12.16 1.83
CA ASP A 135 12.83 -11.36 2.84
C ASP A 135 13.80 -10.31 2.21
N ALA A 136 13.75 -10.11 0.89
CA ALA A 136 14.59 -9.12 0.23
C ALA A 136 14.27 -7.70 0.73
N GLU A 137 15.29 -6.86 0.88
CA GLU A 137 15.16 -5.50 1.41
C GLU A 137 14.17 -4.65 0.59
N TRP A 138 14.22 -4.74 -0.73
CA TRP A 138 13.29 -4.04 -1.60
C TRP A 138 11.83 -4.48 -1.41
N VAL A 139 11.58 -5.77 -1.10
CA VAL A 139 10.25 -6.31 -0.77
C VAL A 139 9.75 -5.69 0.53
N THR A 140 10.61 -5.63 1.55
CA THR A 140 10.28 -4.99 2.83
C THR A 140 9.92 -3.53 2.63
N ARG A 141 10.70 -2.79 1.83
CA ARG A 141 10.43 -1.39 1.46
C ARG A 141 9.11 -1.24 0.68
N ALA A 142 8.85 -2.11 -0.29
CA ALA A 142 7.60 -2.10 -1.05
C ALA A 142 6.38 -2.39 -0.16
N ARG A 143 6.49 -3.31 0.80
CA ARG A 143 5.44 -3.59 1.80
C ARG A 143 5.20 -2.39 2.71
N ALA A 144 6.27 -1.72 3.17
CA ALA A 144 6.13 -0.50 3.97
C ALA A 144 5.42 0.62 3.20
N ASN A 145 5.72 0.79 1.90
CA ASN A 145 5.03 1.74 1.04
C ASN A 145 3.53 1.41 0.89
N LEU A 146 3.19 0.12 0.71
CA LEU A 146 1.79 -0.33 0.64
C LEU A 146 1.07 -0.12 1.98
N LEU A 147 1.73 -0.39 3.11
CA LEU A 147 1.18 -0.12 4.42
C LEU A 147 0.87 1.37 4.61
N GLY A 148 1.81 2.25 4.28
CA GLY A 148 1.61 3.69 4.33
C GLY A 148 0.47 4.16 3.41
N ALA A 149 0.36 3.59 2.20
CA ALA A 149 -0.76 3.86 1.30
C ALA A 149 -2.11 3.41 1.89
N ARG A 150 -2.15 2.24 2.54
CA ARG A 150 -3.34 1.71 3.20
C ARG A 150 -3.81 2.64 4.33
N VAL A 151 -2.90 3.09 5.19
CA VAL A 151 -3.22 4.01 6.30
C VAL A 151 -3.80 5.32 5.77
N ARG A 152 -3.19 5.90 4.73
CA ARG A 152 -3.68 7.12 4.09
C ARG A 152 -5.06 6.92 3.45
N ALA A 153 -5.28 5.79 2.78
CA ALA A 153 -6.59 5.44 2.22
C ALA A 153 -7.66 5.27 3.30
N MET A 154 -7.34 4.62 4.43
CA MET A 154 -8.24 4.52 5.59
C MET A 154 -8.59 5.90 6.14
N SER A 155 -7.63 6.84 6.16
CA SER A 155 -7.88 8.23 6.57
C SER A 155 -8.90 8.93 5.65
N CYS A 156 -8.78 8.75 4.33
CA CYS A 156 -9.74 9.30 3.38
C CYS A 156 -11.14 8.66 3.53
N LEU A 157 -11.20 7.34 3.77
CA LEU A 157 -12.46 6.63 4.03
C LEU A 157 -13.14 7.10 5.32
N ALA A 158 -12.37 7.27 6.40
CA ALA A 158 -12.87 7.81 7.65
C ALA A 158 -13.40 9.24 7.47
N ALA A 159 -12.66 10.10 6.74
CA ALA A 159 -13.11 11.46 6.44
C ALA A 159 -14.40 11.48 5.59
N ALA A 160 -14.53 10.59 4.61
CA ALA A 160 -15.76 10.46 3.81
C ALA A 160 -16.95 10.00 4.65
N ALA A 161 -16.75 8.98 5.50
CA ALA A 161 -17.79 8.48 6.41
C ALA A 161 -18.23 9.52 7.44
N LEU A 162 -17.28 10.27 8.03
CA LEU A 162 -17.57 11.41 8.92
C LEU A 162 -18.44 12.46 8.23
N ALA A 163 -18.11 12.83 6.98
CA ALA A 163 -18.85 13.81 6.21
C ALA A 163 -20.27 13.33 5.82
N ASN A 164 -20.48 12.02 5.78
CA ASN A 164 -21.78 11.39 5.53
C ASN A 164 -22.57 11.12 6.83
N SER A 165 -22.01 11.43 8.01
CA SER A 165 -22.57 11.06 9.32
C SER A 165 -22.72 9.54 9.52
N GLU A 166 -21.89 8.76 8.84
CA GLU A 166 -21.82 7.30 8.96
C GLU A 166 -20.86 6.91 10.11
N TRP A 167 -21.23 7.32 11.33
CA TRP A 167 -20.38 7.28 12.51
C TRP A 167 -19.76 5.91 12.82
N PRO A 168 -20.51 4.79 12.77
CA PRO A 168 -19.94 3.47 13.03
C PRO A 168 -18.85 3.09 12.00
N LEU A 169 -19.07 3.44 10.76
CA LEU A 169 -18.14 3.16 9.67
C LEU A 169 -16.90 4.04 9.76
N ALA A 170 -17.07 5.32 10.10
CA ALA A 170 -15.97 6.24 10.38
C ALA A 170 -15.09 5.73 11.53
N ALA A 171 -15.71 5.26 12.61
CA ALA A 171 -14.99 4.67 13.74
C ALA A 171 -14.21 3.41 13.36
N GLN A 172 -14.79 2.55 12.50
CA GLN A 172 -14.11 1.35 12.00
C GLN A 172 -12.85 1.70 11.20
N PHE A 173 -12.93 2.61 10.25
CA PHE A 173 -11.76 3.02 9.45
C PHE A 173 -10.70 3.73 10.31
N ALA A 174 -11.13 4.59 11.22
CA ALA A 174 -10.22 5.28 12.14
C ALA A 174 -9.50 4.30 13.08
N ARG A 175 -10.21 3.28 13.59
CA ARG A 175 -9.61 2.22 14.41
C ARG A 175 -8.58 1.42 13.61
N THR A 176 -8.89 1.06 12.37
CA THR A 176 -7.91 0.39 11.50
C THR A 176 -6.64 1.22 11.30
N GLN A 177 -6.76 2.56 11.16
CA GLN A 177 -5.58 3.43 11.11
C GLN A 177 -4.76 3.34 12.39
N VAL A 178 -5.41 3.47 13.54
CA VAL A 178 -4.75 3.41 14.85
C VAL A 178 -4.02 2.07 15.05
N GLU A 179 -4.61 0.96 14.62
CA GLU A 179 -4.00 -0.37 14.68
C GLU A 179 -2.77 -0.49 13.77
N LEU A 180 -2.81 0.12 12.58
CA LEU A 180 -1.71 0.06 11.61
C LEU A 180 -0.57 1.02 11.93
N GLU A 181 -0.89 2.25 12.35
CA GLU A 181 0.06 3.31 12.72
C GLU A 181 -0.38 4.04 14.00
N PRO A 182 -0.15 3.47 15.18
CA PRO A 182 -0.68 3.96 16.46
C PRO A 182 -0.12 5.32 16.87
N PHE A 183 1.06 5.73 16.36
CA PHE A 183 1.67 7.03 16.64
C PHE A 183 1.18 8.15 15.73
N ARG A 184 0.36 7.84 14.73
CA ARG A 184 -0.24 8.84 13.85
C ARG A 184 -1.54 9.36 14.45
N GLU A 185 -1.52 10.58 14.97
CA GLU A 185 -2.64 11.17 15.69
C GLU A 185 -3.92 11.35 14.85
N THR A 186 -3.83 11.43 13.52
CA THR A 186 -5.01 11.58 12.63
C THR A 186 -6.03 10.47 12.82
N GLY A 187 -5.59 9.22 13.02
CA GLY A 187 -6.50 8.10 13.29
C GLY A 187 -7.27 8.29 14.59
N TRP A 188 -6.59 8.71 15.65
CA TRP A 188 -7.19 9.01 16.94
C TRP A 188 -8.17 10.19 16.86
N GLN A 189 -7.82 11.26 16.14
CA GLN A 189 -8.69 12.42 15.90
C GLN A 189 -9.99 12.01 15.23
N GLN A 190 -9.90 11.23 14.14
CA GLN A 190 -11.07 10.73 13.42
C GLN A 190 -11.92 9.78 14.28
N LEU A 191 -11.29 8.94 15.09
CA LEU A 191 -11.97 8.04 16.02
C LEU A 191 -12.76 8.81 17.07
N MET A 192 -12.16 9.85 17.68
CA MET A 192 -12.85 10.75 18.61
C MET A 192 -14.05 11.43 17.96
N LEU A 193 -13.88 11.98 16.76
CA LEU A 193 -14.95 12.65 16.01
C LEU A 193 -16.09 11.68 15.66
N ALA A 194 -15.78 10.45 15.27
CA ALA A 194 -16.76 9.43 14.96
C ALA A 194 -17.60 9.05 16.19
N HIS A 195 -16.96 8.82 17.33
CA HIS A 195 -17.66 8.52 18.58
C HIS A 195 -18.49 9.71 19.07
N ALA A 196 -17.96 10.91 18.98
CA ALA A 196 -18.70 12.14 19.38
C ALA A 196 -19.93 12.35 18.48
N GLY A 197 -19.79 12.18 17.16
CA GLY A 197 -20.90 12.30 16.21
C GLY A 197 -22.00 11.26 16.45
N ALA A 198 -21.64 10.05 16.92
CA ALA A 198 -22.57 9.01 17.34
C ALA A 198 -23.22 9.25 18.71
N GLY A 199 -22.90 10.35 19.41
CA GLY A 199 -23.35 10.62 20.77
C GLY A 199 -22.58 9.83 21.86
N ASN A 200 -21.56 9.08 21.51
CA ASN A 200 -20.76 8.24 22.41
C ASN A 200 -19.58 9.02 23.01
N ARG A 201 -19.88 10.11 23.73
CA ARG A 201 -18.88 11.01 24.31
C ARG A 201 -17.82 10.28 25.16
N ALA A 202 -18.24 9.32 25.96
CA ALA A 202 -17.32 8.57 26.83
C ALA A 202 -16.26 7.80 26.01
N GLU A 203 -16.66 7.17 24.90
CA GLU A 203 -15.74 6.47 24.00
C GLU A 203 -14.79 7.42 23.28
N ALA A 204 -15.26 8.62 22.90
CA ALA A 204 -14.39 9.62 22.31
C ALA A 204 -13.31 10.10 23.29
N LEU A 205 -13.66 10.34 24.56
CA LEU A 205 -12.69 10.71 25.60
C LEU A 205 -11.77 9.54 25.98
N ARG A 206 -12.25 8.31 25.90
CA ARG A 206 -11.41 7.11 26.08
C ARG A 206 -10.36 7.02 24.98
N ALA A 207 -10.73 7.22 23.69
CA ALA A 207 -9.78 7.24 22.58
C ALA A 207 -8.70 8.31 22.76
N TYR A 208 -9.05 9.49 23.28
CA TYR A 208 -8.05 10.51 23.64
C TYR A 208 -7.10 10.04 24.75
N ALA A 209 -7.63 9.44 25.80
CA ALA A 209 -6.82 8.95 26.92
C ALA A 209 -5.84 7.84 26.47
N GLU A 210 -6.29 6.93 25.59
CA GLU A 210 -5.46 5.87 25.01
C GLU A 210 -4.33 6.48 24.14
N CYS A 211 -4.67 7.44 23.26
CA CYS A 211 -3.69 8.18 22.44
C CYS A 211 -2.62 8.86 23.33
N ARG A 212 -3.08 9.61 24.35
CA ARG A 212 -2.19 10.30 25.26
C ARG A 212 -1.27 9.35 26.01
N ALA A 213 -1.82 8.27 26.58
CA ALA A 213 -1.03 7.30 27.32
C ALA A 213 0.02 6.62 26.45
N LEU A 214 -0.32 6.29 25.19
CA LEU A 214 0.61 5.71 24.22
C LEU A 214 1.76 6.66 23.90
N LEU A 215 1.46 7.92 23.54
CA LEU A 215 2.48 8.90 23.16
C LEU A 215 3.39 9.25 24.34
N GLU A 216 2.83 9.41 25.54
CA GLU A 216 3.59 9.69 26.75
C GLU A 216 4.52 8.52 27.12
N LYS A 217 4.01 7.28 27.08
CA LYS A 217 4.76 6.09 27.46
C LYS A 217 5.89 5.75 26.47
N GLU A 218 5.60 5.77 25.17
CA GLU A 218 6.52 5.24 24.15
C GLU A 218 7.45 6.33 23.59
N LEU A 219 7.02 7.61 23.57
CA LEU A 219 7.76 8.71 22.97
C LEU A 219 8.08 9.85 23.97
N GLY A 220 7.50 9.84 25.15
CA GLY A 220 7.70 10.90 26.14
C GLY A 220 7.08 12.25 25.77
N VAL A 221 6.08 12.27 24.86
CA VAL A 221 5.44 13.49 24.35
C VAL A 221 3.93 13.51 24.62
N ALA A 222 3.37 14.72 24.77
CA ALA A 222 1.93 14.90 24.82
C ALA A 222 1.33 14.91 23.40
N PRO A 223 0.03 14.59 23.26
CA PRO A 223 -0.68 14.78 21.99
C PRO A 223 -0.58 16.23 21.48
N SER A 224 -0.66 16.38 20.15
CA SER A 224 -0.66 17.69 19.50
C SER A 224 -1.80 18.60 20.01
N SER A 225 -1.61 19.92 19.85
CA SER A 225 -2.64 20.89 20.19
C SER A 225 -3.96 20.63 19.47
N GLN A 226 -3.92 20.17 18.22
CA GLN A 226 -5.11 19.81 17.45
C GLN A 226 -5.87 18.65 18.10
N THR A 227 -5.18 17.60 18.50
CA THR A 227 -5.78 16.43 19.16
C THR A 227 -6.37 16.80 20.52
N ALA A 228 -5.66 17.62 21.29
CA ALA A 228 -6.14 18.12 22.57
C ALA A 228 -7.39 19.03 22.44
N GLU A 229 -7.47 19.85 21.38
CA GLU A 229 -8.61 20.72 21.15
C GLU A 229 -9.88 19.93 20.75
N ILE A 230 -9.72 18.88 19.94
CA ILE A 230 -10.83 17.95 19.63
C ILE A 230 -11.36 17.34 20.94
N ALA A 231 -10.47 16.86 21.81
CA ALA A 231 -10.87 16.28 23.11
C ALA A 231 -11.61 17.28 24.00
N LYS A 232 -11.18 18.54 24.07
CA LYS A 232 -11.87 19.59 24.79
C LYS A 232 -13.26 19.88 24.22
N THR A 233 -13.38 19.93 22.89
CA THR A 233 -14.67 20.17 22.22
C THR A 233 -15.65 19.04 22.51
N VAL A 234 -15.20 17.80 22.45
CA VAL A 234 -16.00 16.62 22.80
C VAL A 234 -16.31 16.59 24.30
N GLY A 235 -15.43 17.12 25.15
CA GLY A 235 -15.58 17.16 26.60
C GLY A 235 -16.61 18.18 27.15
N ARG A 236 -17.06 19.11 26.33
CA ARG A 236 -18.09 20.09 26.68
C ARG A 236 -19.49 19.54 26.41
#